data_a10a70697499d177a823a12547f72f33
#
_entry.id   a10a70697499d177a823a12547f72f33
#
_cell.length_a   1.000
_cell.length_b   1.000
_cell.length_c   1.000
_cell.angle_alpha   90.00
_cell.angle_beta   90.00
_cell.angle_gamma   90.00
#
_symmetry.space_group_name_H-M   'P 1'
#
loop_
_entity.id
_entity.type
_entity.pdbx_description
1 polymer ?
#
loop_
_entity_poly.entity_id
_entity_poly.type
_entity_poly.pdbx_seq_one_letter_code
_entity_poly.pdbx_strand_id
1 'polypeptide(L)'
;RMARSFPASFDWQSQSPKGRTVKTVNGHSFTGGYYAWKGLRYVPSWGGSLFEALMPLLVLDELHHAPASLGRNAAVHTEVQRRFALEHLRYPVWGLSPSSMPASHRYGEYGVRILGARGYRAGVVTPHAAALALMTEPAAAVSNLHQLAQRYPLYGDFGFYDAVDPKTGQVAYNYLALNQSMILI
;
A
#
# COMPACT_ATOMS: atom_id res chain seq x y z
N ARG A 1 -14.71 11.15 16.15
CA ARG A 1 -14.62 12.47 15.52
C ARG A 1 -13.64 12.39 14.34
N MET A 2 -14.09 12.02 13.16
CA MET A 2 -13.27 12.09 11.92
C MET A 2 -12.93 13.54 11.52
N ALA A 3 -13.54 14.53 12.13
CA ALA A 3 -13.37 15.94 11.79
C ALA A 3 -11.98 16.54 12.07
N ARG A 4 -11.07 15.79 12.69
CA ARG A 4 -9.71 16.25 13.05
C ARG A 4 -8.60 15.48 12.34
N SER A 5 -8.90 14.87 11.21
CA SER A 5 -7.90 14.08 10.48
C SER A 5 -6.72 14.91 9.97
N PHE A 6 -6.86 16.23 9.89
CA PHE A 6 -5.79 17.13 9.45
C PHE A 6 -5.73 18.36 10.35
N PRO A 7 -5.14 18.28 11.55
CA PRO A 7 -4.84 19.47 12.36
C PRO A 7 -3.89 20.39 11.58
N ALA A 8 -3.96 21.67 11.90
CA ALA A 8 -3.22 22.71 11.18
C ALA A 8 -1.69 22.60 11.30
N SER A 9 -1.16 21.77 12.20
CA SER A 9 0.26 21.65 12.49
C SER A 9 0.68 20.18 12.61
N PHE A 10 0.84 19.51 11.47
CA PHE A 10 1.53 18.20 11.45
C PHE A 10 2.84 18.34 10.70
N ASP A 11 3.91 18.54 11.39
CA ASP A 11 5.27 18.61 10.85
C ASP A 11 5.69 17.27 10.18
N TRP A 12 5.02 16.20 10.53
CA TRP A 12 5.26 14.84 10.05
C TRP A 12 4.43 14.44 8.82
N GLN A 13 3.55 15.30 8.31
CA GLN A 13 2.79 14.99 7.09
C GLN A 13 3.71 14.83 5.87
N SER A 14 3.45 13.80 5.08
CA SER A 14 4.19 13.56 3.84
C SER A 14 3.91 14.59 2.75
N GLN A 15 2.71 15.21 2.79
CA GLN A 15 2.26 16.28 1.90
C GLN A 15 1.28 17.19 2.63
N SER A 16 1.19 18.45 2.16
CA SER A 16 0.10 19.33 2.55
C SER A 16 -1.19 18.95 1.81
N PRO A 17 -2.31 18.69 2.51
CA PRO A 17 -3.58 18.36 1.87
C PRO A 17 -4.06 19.48 0.94
N LYS A 18 -4.54 19.10 -0.24
CA LYS A 18 -5.13 19.99 -1.26
C LYS A 18 -6.65 19.92 -1.20
N GLY A 19 -7.33 20.93 -1.76
CA GLY A 19 -8.79 20.97 -1.88
C GLY A 19 -9.50 20.91 -0.52
N ARG A 20 -8.94 21.55 0.50
CA ARG A 20 -9.56 21.59 1.84
C ARG A 20 -10.93 22.26 1.77
N THR A 21 -11.96 21.53 2.16
CA THR A 21 -13.33 22.02 2.26
C THR A 21 -13.99 21.49 3.53
N VAL A 22 -14.76 22.32 4.20
CA VAL A 22 -15.61 21.84 5.29
C VAL A 22 -16.84 21.18 4.70
N LYS A 23 -17.10 19.95 5.10
CA LYS A 23 -18.31 19.19 4.75
C LYS A 23 -19.08 18.84 6.00
N THR A 24 -20.41 18.84 5.90
CA THR A 24 -21.29 18.42 6.98
C THR A 24 -22.09 17.20 6.51
N VAL A 25 -22.03 16.12 7.27
CA VAL A 25 -22.79 14.90 7.02
C VAL A 25 -23.44 14.48 8.33
N ASN A 26 -24.76 14.29 8.33
CA ASN A 26 -25.54 13.93 9.51
C ASN A 26 -25.27 14.84 10.74
N GLY A 27 -25.15 16.15 10.51
CA GLY A 27 -24.90 17.13 11.58
C GLY A 27 -23.43 17.21 12.06
N HIS A 28 -22.53 16.39 11.54
CA HIS A 28 -21.11 16.39 11.88
C HIS A 28 -20.29 17.08 10.80
N SER A 29 -19.55 18.11 11.18
CA SER A 29 -18.65 18.83 10.26
C SER A 29 -17.23 18.28 10.32
N PHE A 30 -16.61 18.11 9.16
CA PHE A 30 -15.23 17.69 9.01
C PHE A 30 -14.55 18.41 7.85
N THR A 31 -13.24 18.56 7.92
CA THR A 31 -12.45 19.11 6.83
C THR A 31 -12.00 17.98 5.92
N GLY A 32 -12.53 17.94 4.71
CA GLY A 32 -12.07 17.05 3.65
C GLY A 32 -10.84 17.60 2.96
N GLY A 33 -10.10 16.71 2.28
CA GLY A 33 -8.94 17.05 1.48
C GLY A 33 -8.39 15.81 0.78
N TYR A 34 -7.37 16.00 -0.04
CA TYR A 34 -6.71 14.89 -0.74
C TYR A 34 -5.22 15.17 -0.92
N TYR A 35 -4.44 14.12 -1.11
CA TYR A 35 -3.08 14.20 -1.61
C TYR A 35 -3.06 13.98 -3.13
N ALA A 36 -1.99 14.38 -3.80
CA ALA A 36 -1.86 14.20 -5.23
C ALA A 36 -0.42 13.88 -5.66
N TRP A 37 -0.30 12.99 -6.64
CA TRP A 37 0.95 12.67 -7.29
C TRP A 37 0.72 12.38 -8.78
N LYS A 38 1.49 13.05 -9.65
CA LYS A 38 1.39 12.92 -11.13
C LYS A 38 -0.06 12.93 -11.66
N GLY A 39 -0.89 13.84 -11.16
CA GLY A 39 -2.30 13.98 -11.57
C GLY A 39 -3.29 13.06 -10.84
N LEU A 40 -2.84 12.03 -10.17
CA LEU A 40 -3.67 11.14 -9.37
C LEU A 40 -3.99 11.77 -8.01
N ARG A 41 -5.26 11.71 -7.60
CA ARG A 41 -5.76 12.26 -6.34
C ARG A 41 -6.24 11.12 -5.45
N TYR A 42 -5.87 11.15 -4.18
CA TYR A 42 -6.20 10.10 -3.21
C TYR A 42 -6.29 10.64 -1.79
N VAL A 43 -7.02 9.94 -0.95
CA VAL A 43 -6.97 10.12 0.49
C VAL A 43 -5.85 9.23 1.03
N PRO A 44 -4.89 9.77 1.80
CA PRO A 44 -3.77 8.98 2.27
C PRO A 44 -4.20 7.93 3.31
N SER A 45 -3.51 6.79 3.32
CA SER A 45 -3.48 5.90 4.47
C SER A 45 -2.52 6.44 5.54
N TRP A 46 -2.21 5.70 6.60
CA TRP A 46 -1.24 6.16 7.60
C TRP A 46 0.21 6.09 7.09
N GLY A 47 0.62 4.92 6.63
CA GLY A 47 1.99 4.65 6.20
C GLY A 47 2.20 4.65 4.69
N GLY A 48 1.13 4.55 3.90
CA GLY A 48 1.20 4.43 2.44
C GLY A 48 1.54 3.02 1.97
N SER A 49 1.21 2.01 2.77
CA SER A 49 1.34 0.59 2.40
C SER A 49 0.12 0.09 1.64
N LEU A 50 0.29 -0.95 0.81
CA LEU A 50 -0.86 -1.60 0.17
C LEU A 50 -1.71 -2.39 1.17
N PHE A 51 -1.11 -2.92 2.23
CA PHE A 51 -1.86 -3.54 3.32
C PHE A 51 -2.94 -2.59 3.86
N GLU A 52 -2.57 -1.37 4.23
CA GLU A 52 -3.51 -0.38 4.78
C GLU A 52 -4.62 0.01 3.79
N ALA A 53 -4.29 0.04 2.51
CA ALA A 53 -5.21 0.50 1.48
C ALA A 53 -6.15 -0.61 0.99
N LEU A 54 -5.72 -1.87 0.95
CA LEU A 54 -6.42 -2.96 0.25
C LEU A 54 -6.96 -4.04 1.19
N MET A 55 -6.40 -4.22 2.39
CA MET A 55 -6.91 -5.23 3.32
C MET A 55 -8.42 -5.07 3.62
N PRO A 56 -8.98 -3.86 3.71
CA PRO A 56 -10.43 -3.70 3.89
C PRO A 56 -11.28 -4.35 2.80
N LEU A 57 -10.78 -4.44 1.56
CA LEU A 57 -11.46 -5.08 0.44
C LEU A 57 -11.71 -6.57 0.64
N LEU A 58 -10.94 -7.25 1.50
CA LEU A 58 -11.15 -8.66 1.82
C LEU A 58 -12.43 -8.92 2.63
N VAL A 59 -12.93 -7.90 3.32
CA VAL A 59 -14.10 -8.02 4.20
C VAL A 59 -15.27 -7.12 3.77
N LEU A 60 -14.99 -6.12 2.92
CA LEU A 60 -15.99 -5.18 2.42
C LEU A 60 -15.73 -4.92 0.95
N ASP A 61 -16.69 -5.24 0.09
CA ASP A 61 -16.61 -4.96 -1.35
C ASP A 61 -16.77 -3.46 -1.64
N GLU A 62 -15.72 -2.70 -1.33
CA GLU A 62 -15.68 -1.25 -1.57
C GLU A 62 -15.72 -0.91 -3.06
N LEU A 63 -15.24 -1.82 -3.92
CA LEU A 63 -15.24 -1.61 -5.37
C LEU A 63 -16.67 -1.58 -5.91
N HIS A 64 -17.55 -2.38 -5.35
CA HIS A 64 -18.95 -2.43 -5.72
C HIS A 64 -19.81 -1.41 -4.95
N HIS A 65 -19.67 -1.36 -3.64
CA HIS A 65 -20.53 -0.53 -2.78
C HIS A 65 -20.14 0.94 -2.73
N ALA A 66 -18.88 1.27 -3.01
CA ALA A 66 -18.34 2.64 -2.95
C ALA A 66 -17.39 2.96 -4.12
N PRO A 67 -17.80 2.70 -5.40
CA PRO A 67 -16.90 2.76 -6.56
C PRO A 67 -16.34 4.16 -6.83
N ALA A 68 -17.07 5.22 -6.46
CA ALA A 68 -16.64 6.60 -6.65
C ALA A 68 -15.83 7.18 -5.47
N SER A 69 -15.67 6.44 -4.39
CA SER A 69 -15.00 6.89 -3.16
C SER A 69 -13.95 5.90 -2.67
N LEU A 70 -14.28 4.98 -1.77
CA LEU A 70 -13.32 4.03 -1.18
C LEU A 70 -12.72 3.09 -2.23
N GLY A 71 -13.55 2.48 -3.08
CA GLY A 71 -13.07 1.61 -4.15
C GLY A 71 -12.16 2.33 -5.14
N ARG A 72 -12.51 3.56 -5.54
CA ARG A 72 -11.62 4.39 -6.35
C ARG A 72 -10.31 4.71 -5.63
N ASN A 73 -10.37 5.00 -4.34
CA ASN A 73 -9.19 5.29 -3.54
C ASN A 73 -8.24 4.09 -3.48
N ALA A 74 -8.78 2.88 -3.27
CA ALA A 74 -8.03 1.63 -3.29
C ALA A 74 -7.31 1.41 -4.62
N ALA A 75 -8.02 1.57 -5.75
CA ALA A 75 -7.42 1.45 -7.08
C ALA A 75 -6.31 2.49 -7.32
N VAL A 76 -6.53 3.75 -6.92
CA VAL A 76 -5.50 4.80 -7.05
C VAL A 76 -4.29 4.51 -6.17
N HIS A 77 -4.46 3.98 -4.96
CA HIS A 77 -3.33 3.55 -4.12
C HIS A 77 -2.48 2.49 -4.81
N THR A 78 -3.11 1.49 -5.45
CA THR A 78 -2.40 0.46 -6.21
C THR A 78 -1.62 1.07 -7.37
N GLU A 79 -2.27 1.90 -8.20
CA GLU A 79 -1.61 2.55 -9.34
C GLU A 79 -0.41 3.40 -8.90
N VAL A 80 -0.58 4.24 -7.88
CA VAL A 80 0.51 5.09 -7.37
C VAL A 80 1.64 4.24 -6.81
N GLN A 81 1.35 3.20 -6.03
CA GLN A 81 2.38 2.32 -5.47
C GLN A 81 3.18 1.62 -6.57
N ARG A 82 2.50 1.05 -7.55
CA ARG A 82 3.12 0.40 -8.70
C ARG A 82 4.02 1.37 -9.47
N ARG A 83 3.46 2.51 -9.89
CA ARG A 83 4.21 3.51 -10.64
C ARG A 83 5.37 4.11 -9.85
N PHE A 84 5.19 4.36 -8.55
CA PHE A 84 6.25 4.89 -7.70
C PHE A 84 7.40 3.90 -7.56
N ALA A 85 7.11 2.62 -7.34
CA ALA A 85 8.12 1.58 -7.25
C ALA A 85 8.92 1.45 -8.56
N LEU A 86 8.22 1.32 -9.69
CA LEU A 86 8.86 1.09 -11.00
C LEU A 86 9.55 2.35 -11.55
N GLU A 87 8.88 3.51 -11.51
CA GLU A 87 9.36 4.72 -12.18
C GLU A 87 10.28 5.57 -11.30
N HIS A 88 10.02 5.65 -9.98
CA HIS A 88 10.75 6.52 -9.06
C HIS A 88 11.84 5.79 -8.28
N LEU A 89 11.51 4.63 -7.68
CA LEU A 89 12.48 3.83 -6.95
C LEU A 89 13.34 2.97 -7.87
N ARG A 90 12.93 2.79 -9.13
CA ARG A 90 13.57 1.91 -10.12
C ARG A 90 13.65 0.46 -9.67
N TYR A 91 12.69 0.02 -8.90
CA TYR A 91 12.55 -1.38 -8.52
C TYR A 91 12.00 -2.19 -9.70
N PRO A 92 12.45 -3.41 -9.91
CA PRO A 92 11.91 -4.28 -10.99
C PRO A 92 10.55 -4.90 -10.61
N VAL A 93 10.16 -4.80 -9.34
CA VAL A 93 8.94 -5.33 -8.74
C VAL A 93 8.33 -4.29 -7.80
N TRP A 94 7.07 -4.49 -7.41
CA TRP A 94 6.34 -3.53 -6.59
C TRP A 94 5.46 -4.21 -5.52
N GLY A 95 4.87 -3.43 -4.63
CA GLY A 95 4.07 -3.91 -3.51
C GLY A 95 4.80 -3.70 -2.18
N LEU A 96 4.90 -2.43 -1.74
CA LEU A 96 5.53 -2.09 -0.47
C LEU A 96 4.52 -2.18 0.66
N SER A 97 4.85 -2.96 1.68
CA SER A 97 4.00 -3.18 2.84
C SER A 97 4.85 -3.57 4.06
N PRO A 98 4.36 -3.37 5.28
CA PRO A 98 5.03 -3.87 6.48
C PRO A 98 5.27 -5.39 6.42
N SER A 99 6.45 -5.81 6.85
CA SER A 99 6.90 -7.21 6.74
C SER A 99 8.15 -7.48 7.57
N SER A 100 8.63 -8.70 7.53
CA SER A 100 9.95 -9.04 8.06
C SER A 100 11.08 -8.35 7.28
N MET A 101 12.09 -7.89 7.99
CA MET A 101 13.31 -7.34 7.40
C MET A 101 14.27 -8.48 7.03
N PRO A 102 14.77 -8.57 5.77
CA PRO A 102 15.65 -9.66 5.36
C PRO A 102 16.89 -9.86 6.23
N ALA A 103 17.54 -8.76 6.63
CA ALA A 103 18.81 -8.83 7.35
C ALA A 103 18.68 -9.20 8.84
N SER A 104 17.52 -8.96 9.46
CA SER A 104 17.38 -9.10 10.93
C SER A 104 16.21 -9.94 11.39
N HIS A 105 15.35 -10.35 10.46
CA HIS A 105 14.07 -11.02 10.72
C HIS A 105 13.11 -10.25 11.66
N ARG A 106 13.43 -9.01 11.98
CA ARG A 106 12.55 -8.11 12.76
C ARG A 106 11.47 -7.56 11.86
N TYR A 107 10.34 -7.20 12.44
CA TYR A 107 9.27 -6.52 11.69
C TYR A 107 9.66 -5.09 11.34
N GLY A 108 9.38 -4.67 10.12
CA GLY A 108 9.63 -3.33 9.60
C GLY A 108 8.40 -2.72 8.96
N GLU A 109 8.25 -1.40 9.11
CA GLU A 109 7.18 -0.62 8.50
C GLU A 109 7.67 -0.04 7.17
N TYR A 110 7.07 -0.49 6.07
CA TYR A 110 7.40 -0.06 4.71
C TYR A 110 6.17 0.39 3.95
N GLY A 111 6.36 1.36 3.07
CA GLY A 111 5.30 1.90 2.24
C GLY A 111 5.83 2.93 1.24
N VAL A 112 4.93 3.54 0.50
CA VAL A 112 5.23 4.67 -0.38
C VAL A 112 4.88 5.95 0.37
N ARG A 113 5.90 6.68 0.81
CA ARG A 113 5.76 7.85 1.68
C ARG A 113 4.67 8.83 1.24
N ILE A 114 4.58 9.11 -0.05
CA ILE A 114 3.61 10.07 -0.57
C ILE A 114 2.15 9.61 -0.44
N LEU A 115 1.90 8.30 -0.30
CA LEU A 115 0.56 7.72 -0.10
C LEU A 115 0.12 7.72 1.37
N GLY A 116 1.05 7.91 2.30
CA GLY A 116 0.76 7.92 3.72
C GLY A 116 0.62 9.32 4.30
N ALA A 117 -0.23 9.50 5.28
CA ALA A 117 -0.30 10.75 6.04
C ALA A 117 1.02 11.01 6.77
N ARG A 118 1.51 10.06 7.55
CA ARG A 118 2.87 10.05 8.08
C ARG A 118 3.88 9.60 7.02
N GLY A 119 3.54 8.53 6.31
CA GLY A 119 4.34 7.96 5.24
C GLY A 119 5.54 7.15 5.74
N TYR A 120 5.49 5.83 5.53
CA TYR A 120 6.62 4.95 5.80
C TYR A 120 7.72 5.11 4.75
N ARG A 121 8.92 4.72 5.10
CA ARG A 121 10.04 4.66 4.15
C ARG A 121 9.84 3.54 3.14
N ALA A 122 10.36 3.72 1.95
CA ALA A 122 10.51 2.62 1.00
C ALA A 122 11.54 1.61 1.53
N GLY A 123 11.42 0.36 1.09
CA GLY A 123 12.32 -0.71 1.50
C GLY A 123 12.03 -1.96 0.72
N VAL A 124 11.54 -2.97 1.41
CA VAL A 124 11.22 -4.28 0.81
C VAL A 124 9.93 -4.27 0.00
N VAL A 125 9.84 -5.24 -0.91
CA VAL A 125 8.62 -5.60 -1.64
C VAL A 125 8.11 -6.92 -1.08
N THR A 126 6.78 -7.05 -0.98
CA THR A 126 6.11 -8.18 -0.34
C THR A 126 5.11 -8.85 -1.28
N PRO A 127 5.09 -10.19 -1.37
CA PRO A 127 4.11 -10.90 -2.19
C PRO A 127 2.66 -10.67 -1.78
N HIS A 128 2.37 -10.55 -0.49
CA HIS A 128 1.00 -10.31 -0.03
C HIS A 128 0.43 -8.97 -0.52
N ALA A 129 1.26 -7.94 -0.62
CA ALA A 129 0.82 -6.67 -1.19
C ALA A 129 0.50 -6.79 -2.70
N ALA A 130 1.28 -7.58 -3.44
CA ALA A 130 0.99 -7.89 -4.83
C ALA A 130 -0.29 -8.76 -4.97
N ALA A 131 -0.51 -9.71 -4.06
CA ALA A 131 -1.74 -10.53 -4.03
C ALA A 131 -2.98 -9.69 -3.73
N LEU A 132 -2.94 -8.80 -2.73
CA LEU A 132 -4.04 -7.87 -2.47
C LEU A 132 -4.38 -7.01 -3.69
N ALA A 133 -3.39 -6.62 -4.48
CA ALA A 133 -3.59 -5.82 -5.68
C ALA A 133 -4.31 -6.57 -6.82
N LEU A 134 -4.51 -7.90 -6.73
CA LEU A 134 -5.36 -8.66 -7.64
C LEU A 134 -6.79 -8.12 -7.69
N MET A 135 -7.29 -7.58 -6.60
CA MET A 135 -8.62 -7.00 -6.52
C MET A 135 -8.77 -5.69 -7.31
N THR A 136 -7.69 -4.97 -7.56
CA THR A 136 -7.72 -3.63 -8.20
C THR A 136 -7.01 -3.58 -9.55
N GLU A 137 -5.89 -4.27 -9.72
CA GLU A 137 -5.09 -4.34 -10.95
C GLU A 137 -4.66 -5.79 -11.25
N PRO A 138 -5.57 -6.72 -11.54
CA PRO A 138 -5.28 -8.16 -11.61
C PRO A 138 -4.15 -8.52 -12.58
N ALA A 139 -4.16 -7.98 -13.79
CA ALA A 139 -3.13 -8.31 -14.79
C ALA A 139 -1.72 -7.85 -14.35
N ALA A 140 -1.62 -6.64 -13.79
CA ALA A 140 -0.35 -6.12 -13.30
C ALA A 140 0.13 -6.88 -12.05
N ALA A 141 -0.79 -7.26 -11.17
CA ALA A 141 -0.49 -8.02 -9.95
C ALA A 141 0.01 -9.44 -10.28
N VAL A 142 -0.65 -10.17 -11.19
CA VAL A 142 -0.20 -11.49 -11.66
C VAL A 142 1.19 -11.41 -12.28
N SER A 143 1.41 -10.44 -13.19
CA SER A 143 2.73 -10.23 -13.79
C SER A 143 3.80 -9.96 -12.74
N ASN A 144 3.48 -9.16 -11.71
CA ASN A 144 4.41 -8.84 -10.63
C ASN A 144 4.73 -10.05 -9.74
N LEU A 145 3.72 -10.89 -9.42
CA LEU A 145 3.93 -12.14 -8.67
C LEU A 145 4.84 -13.11 -9.44
N HIS A 146 4.65 -13.25 -10.75
CA HIS A 146 5.55 -14.04 -11.59
C HIS A 146 6.97 -13.48 -11.57
N GLN A 147 7.14 -12.16 -11.69
CA GLN A 147 8.47 -11.55 -11.61
C GLN A 147 9.14 -11.73 -10.25
N LEU A 148 8.38 -11.66 -9.16
CA LEU A 148 8.88 -11.95 -7.81
C LEU A 148 9.42 -13.37 -7.71
N ALA A 149 8.66 -14.37 -8.19
CA ALA A 149 9.05 -15.76 -8.16
C ALA A 149 10.25 -16.08 -9.10
N GLN A 150 10.34 -15.40 -10.24
CA GLN A 150 11.41 -15.65 -11.22
C GLN A 150 12.73 -14.97 -10.89
N ARG A 151 12.67 -13.76 -10.31
CA ARG A 151 13.86 -12.94 -10.06
C ARG A 151 14.55 -13.24 -8.74
N TYR A 152 13.80 -13.77 -7.78
CA TYR A 152 14.28 -13.96 -6.41
C TYR A 152 13.93 -15.36 -5.89
N PRO A 153 14.75 -15.97 -5.02
CA PRO A 153 14.42 -17.24 -4.36
C PRO A 153 13.33 -17.01 -3.28
N LEU A 154 12.21 -16.41 -3.72
CA LEU A 154 11.13 -15.93 -2.85
C LEU A 154 9.99 -16.93 -2.72
N TYR A 155 10.01 -18.04 -3.47
CA TYR A 155 8.97 -19.06 -3.43
C TYR A 155 9.56 -20.38 -2.89
N GLY A 156 9.03 -20.83 -1.77
CA GLY A 156 9.47 -22.04 -1.07
C GLY A 156 8.36 -23.08 -0.94
N ASP A 157 8.57 -24.09 -0.10
CA ASP A 157 7.67 -25.25 0.04
C ASP A 157 6.26 -24.88 0.51
N PHE A 158 6.10 -23.77 1.22
CA PHE A 158 4.81 -23.30 1.74
C PHE A 158 4.32 -22.04 1.02
N GLY A 159 4.79 -21.76 -0.20
CA GLY A 159 4.43 -20.57 -0.96
C GLY A 159 5.47 -19.45 -0.85
N PHE A 160 5.03 -18.22 -1.00
CA PHE A 160 5.93 -17.07 -0.97
C PHE A 160 6.48 -16.81 0.44
N TYR A 161 7.80 -16.62 0.54
CA TYR A 161 8.41 -15.97 1.72
C TYR A 161 7.94 -14.52 1.85
N ASP A 162 8.17 -13.93 3.01
CA ASP A 162 7.50 -12.71 3.45
C ASP A 162 7.88 -11.46 2.65
N ALA A 163 9.16 -11.27 2.34
CA ALA A 163 9.63 -10.06 1.68
C ALA A 163 10.96 -10.25 0.96
N VAL A 164 11.25 -9.37 0.02
CA VAL A 164 12.56 -9.23 -0.63
C VAL A 164 12.98 -7.76 -0.66
N ASP A 165 14.25 -7.48 -0.41
CA ASP A 165 14.86 -6.20 -0.75
C ASP A 165 15.21 -6.20 -2.24
N PRO A 166 14.52 -5.44 -3.09
CA PRO A 166 14.74 -5.48 -4.53
C PRO A 166 16.08 -4.87 -4.99
N LYS A 167 16.79 -4.18 -4.10
CA LYS A 167 18.11 -3.61 -4.39
C LYS A 167 19.24 -4.61 -4.17
N THR A 168 19.13 -5.43 -3.13
CA THR A 168 20.17 -6.38 -2.73
C THR A 168 19.85 -7.81 -3.13
N GLY A 169 18.58 -8.12 -3.39
CA GLY A 169 18.07 -9.47 -3.61
C GLY A 169 17.93 -10.30 -2.34
N GLN A 170 18.17 -9.72 -1.18
CA GLN A 170 18.05 -10.43 0.10
C GLN A 170 16.58 -10.73 0.40
N VAL A 171 16.30 -11.97 0.77
CA VAL A 171 14.97 -12.48 1.10
C VAL A 171 14.81 -12.65 2.61
N ALA A 172 13.65 -12.26 3.11
CA ALA A 172 13.20 -12.58 4.46
C ALA A 172 12.54 -13.96 4.45
N TYR A 173 13.31 -15.01 4.74
CA TYR A 173 12.87 -16.41 4.72
C TYR A 173 11.95 -16.77 5.90
N ASN A 174 10.86 -16.02 6.03
CA ASN A 174 9.83 -16.17 7.06
C ASN A 174 8.47 -16.32 6.39
N TYR A 175 7.53 -16.94 7.10
CA TYR A 175 6.11 -16.97 6.77
C TYR A 175 5.34 -16.29 7.90
N LEU A 176 4.80 -15.11 7.65
CA LEU A 176 3.93 -14.45 8.62
C LEU A 176 2.49 -14.86 8.35
N ALA A 177 1.82 -15.43 9.35
CA ALA A 177 0.46 -15.97 9.22
C ALA A 177 -0.52 -14.94 8.63
N LEU A 178 -0.47 -13.69 9.08
CA LEU A 178 -1.31 -12.62 8.55
C LEU A 178 -1.06 -12.39 7.04
N ASN A 179 0.22 -12.34 6.64
CA ASN A 179 0.59 -12.09 5.24
C ASN A 179 0.23 -13.28 4.34
N GLN A 180 0.39 -14.50 4.83
CA GLN A 180 -0.01 -15.71 4.12
C GLN A 180 -1.54 -15.80 3.94
N SER A 181 -2.29 -15.45 4.96
CA SER A 181 -3.77 -15.45 4.86
C SER A 181 -4.28 -14.49 3.79
N MET A 182 -3.65 -13.33 3.62
CA MET A 182 -4.00 -12.38 2.56
C MET A 182 -3.63 -12.84 1.14
N ILE A 183 -2.74 -13.81 1.00
CA ILE A 183 -2.41 -14.43 -0.30
C ILE A 183 -3.44 -15.51 -0.65
N LEU A 184 -4.02 -16.18 0.36
CA LEU A 184 -4.92 -17.33 0.17
C LEU A 184 -6.38 -16.94 -0.07
N ILE A 185 -6.81 -15.74 0.34
CA ILE A 185 -8.19 -15.27 0.18
C ILE A 185 -8.42 -14.72 -1.22
#